data_22429cd530262653042aab0eaba9cfb2
#
_entry.id   22429cd530262653042aab0eaba9cfb2
#
_cell.length_a   1.000
_cell.length_b   1.000
_cell.length_c   1.000
_cell.angle_alpha   90.00
_cell.angle_beta   90.00
_cell.angle_gamma   90.00
#
_symmetry.space_group_name_H-M   'P 1'
#
loop_
_entity.id
_entity.type
_entity.pdbx_description
1 polymer ?
#
loop_
_entity_poly.entity_id
_entity_poly.type
_entity_poly.pdbx_seq_one_letter_code
_entity_poly.pdbx_strand_id
1 'polypeptide(L)'
;MTHQHHFSAMNLMSEIVDDTEGDSRLWIQLTEDVRQRPLLFDCTNGAWSNLLSIRPGGQLACHYHTGPVHAFTLKGSWRYLEHDWTSAQGTFVYEPPGEIHTLQADPKAGMTTFFVTRGALIYTDKSGHQIGYEDVFTRLSRFRRHLAENSLDPAIADRMIR
;
A
#
# COMPACT_ATOMS: atom_id res chain seq x y z
N MET A 1 7.47 -40.69 -12.03
CA MET A 1 6.32 -40.61 -11.13
C MET A 1 5.93 -39.14 -11.04
N THR A 2 4.84 -38.79 -11.73
CA THR A 2 4.29 -37.41 -11.65
C THR A 2 3.56 -37.29 -10.33
N HIS A 3 4.09 -36.45 -9.42
CA HIS A 3 3.35 -36.04 -8.24
C HIS A 3 2.10 -35.29 -8.70
N GLN A 4 0.97 -35.94 -8.74
CA GLN A 4 -0.33 -35.33 -8.89
C GLN A 4 -0.55 -34.48 -7.61
N HIS A 5 -0.55 -33.17 -7.74
CA HIS A 5 -0.87 -32.28 -6.63
C HIS A 5 -2.32 -32.52 -6.21
N HIS A 6 -2.53 -33.11 -5.04
CA HIS A 6 -3.85 -33.36 -4.46
C HIS A 6 -4.69 -32.10 -4.22
N PHE A 7 -4.12 -30.91 -4.40
CA PHE A 7 -4.77 -29.63 -4.15
C PHE A 7 -5.58 -29.06 -5.31
N SER A 8 -5.45 -29.60 -6.53
CA SER A 8 -6.17 -29.11 -7.70
C SER A 8 -7.70 -29.30 -7.63
N ALA A 9 -8.20 -30.14 -6.71
CA ALA A 9 -9.62 -30.39 -6.50
C ALA A 9 -10.27 -29.51 -5.41
N MET A 10 -9.53 -28.59 -4.77
CA MET A 10 -9.99 -27.87 -3.59
C MET A 10 -10.59 -26.49 -3.85
N ASN A 11 -10.86 -26.09 -5.09
CA ASN A 11 -11.35 -24.75 -5.45
C ASN A 11 -10.58 -23.62 -4.73
N LEU A 12 -9.27 -23.76 -4.65
CA LEU A 12 -8.42 -22.72 -4.06
C LEU A 12 -8.51 -21.46 -4.91
N MET A 13 -8.41 -20.30 -4.24
CA MET A 13 -8.31 -19.03 -4.95
C MET A 13 -7.04 -19.01 -5.80
N SER A 14 -7.14 -18.44 -6.98
CA SER A 14 -6.00 -18.31 -7.89
C SER A 14 -4.93 -17.40 -7.32
N GLU A 15 -3.69 -17.64 -7.70
CA GLU A 15 -2.60 -16.68 -7.47
C GLU A 15 -2.94 -15.34 -8.12
N ILE A 16 -2.40 -14.26 -7.55
CA ILE A 16 -2.40 -12.94 -8.16
C ILE A 16 -1.03 -12.73 -8.79
N VAL A 17 -1.01 -12.55 -10.10
CA VAL A 17 0.18 -12.14 -10.85
C VAL A 17 -0.13 -10.80 -11.50
N ASP A 18 0.56 -9.73 -11.09
CA ASP A 18 0.33 -8.37 -11.57
C ASP A 18 1.64 -7.77 -12.11
N ASP A 19 1.60 -7.29 -13.34
CA ASP A 19 2.68 -6.49 -13.92
C ASP A 19 2.53 -5.04 -13.45
N THR A 20 3.32 -4.68 -12.45
CA THR A 20 3.23 -3.36 -11.82
C THR A 20 3.71 -2.20 -12.72
N GLU A 21 4.40 -2.49 -13.79
CA GLU A 21 4.84 -1.51 -14.81
C GLU A 21 3.88 -1.48 -16.04
N GLY A 22 2.94 -2.43 -16.14
CA GLY A 22 2.08 -2.63 -17.31
C GLY A 22 1.08 -1.49 -17.54
N ASP A 23 0.04 -1.40 -16.71
CA ASP A 23 -1.02 -0.40 -16.88
C ASP A 23 -0.92 0.75 -15.87
N SER A 24 -0.40 1.89 -16.32
CA SER A 24 -0.22 3.07 -15.47
C SER A 24 -1.54 3.67 -14.97
N ARG A 25 -2.69 3.36 -15.59
CA ARG A 25 -4.02 3.82 -15.14
C ARG A 25 -4.48 3.17 -13.85
N LEU A 26 -3.81 2.10 -13.40
CA LEU A 26 -4.09 1.45 -12.11
C LEU A 26 -3.45 2.17 -10.92
N TRP A 27 -2.66 3.21 -11.17
CA TRP A 27 -2.17 4.10 -10.12
C TRP A 27 -3.24 5.13 -9.74
N ILE A 28 -3.55 5.23 -8.45
CA ILE A 28 -4.49 6.21 -7.88
C ILE A 28 -3.69 7.39 -7.36
N GLN A 29 -4.00 8.59 -7.84
CA GLN A 29 -3.45 9.82 -7.26
C GLN A 29 -4.19 10.13 -5.95
N LEU A 30 -3.46 10.22 -4.84
CA LEU A 30 -4.01 10.52 -3.52
C LEU A 30 -3.91 12.01 -3.19
N THR A 31 -2.75 12.60 -3.45
CA THR A 31 -2.47 14.04 -3.33
C THR A 31 -1.62 14.46 -4.54
N GLU A 32 -1.22 15.73 -4.60
CA GLU A 32 -0.33 16.20 -5.68
C GLU A 32 0.96 15.37 -5.77
N ASP A 33 1.53 14.97 -4.62
CA ASP A 33 2.83 14.29 -4.56
C ASP A 33 2.73 12.77 -4.35
N VAL A 34 1.59 12.25 -3.92
CA VAL A 34 1.43 10.87 -3.48
C VAL A 34 0.49 10.11 -4.38
N ARG A 35 0.96 8.97 -4.91
CA ARG A 35 0.13 8.01 -5.64
C ARG A 35 0.35 6.59 -5.12
N GLN A 36 -0.66 5.77 -5.24
CA GLN A 36 -0.59 4.36 -4.86
C GLN A 36 -1.09 3.44 -5.98
N ARG A 37 -0.52 2.25 -6.07
CA ARG A 37 -1.01 1.14 -6.89
C ARG A 37 -1.41 -0.01 -5.97
N PRO A 38 -2.71 -0.34 -5.84
CA PRO A 38 -3.16 -1.52 -5.10
C PRO A 38 -2.65 -2.80 -5.75
N LEU A 39 -2.36 -3.82 -4.93
CA LEU A 39 -1.91 -5.14 -5.37
C LEU A 39 -2.76 -6.27 -4.78
N LEU A 40 -3.22 -6.11 -3.53
CA LEU A 40 -4.00 -7.11 -2.82
C LEU A 40 -4.90 -6.44 -1.79
N PHE A 41 -6.13 -6.93 -1.68
CA PHE A 41 -7.09 -6.61 -0.61
C PHE A 41 -7.44 -7.90 0.13
N ASP A 42 -6.74 -8.19 1.22
CA ASP A 42 -7.03 -9.32 2.12
C ASP A 42 -8.15 -8.90 3.09
N CYS A 43 -9.38 -8.95 2.61
CA CYS A 43 -10.57 -8.58 3.38
C CYS A 43 -10.83 -9.52 4.54
N THR A 44 -10.35 -10.77 4.46
CA THR A 44 -10.50 -11.78 5.51
C THR A 44 -9.67 -11.43 6.74
N ASN A 45 -8.43 -10.94 6.53
CA ASN A 45 -7.49 -10.64 7.61
C ASN A 45 -7.35 -9.13 7.88
N GLY A 46 -8.14 -8.28 7.21
CA GLY A 46 -8.06 -6.83 7.37
C GLY A 46 -6.71 -6.26 6.95
N ALA A 47 -6.14 -6.78 5.85
CA ALA A 47 -4.82 -6.38 5.37
C ALA A 47 -4.86 -5.98 3.90
N TRP A 48 -3.85 -5.24 3.45
CA TRP A 48 -3.68 -4.93 2.03
C TRP A 48 -2.20 -4.82 1.69
N SER A 49 -1.89 -4.94 0.40
CA SER A 49 -0.59 -4.57 -0.13
C SER A 49 -0.72 -3.60 -1.30
N ASN A 50 0.26 -2.71 -1.41
CA ASN A 50 0.32 -1.71 -2.47
C ASN A 50 1.76 -1.24 -2.72
N LEU A 51 1.96 -0.66 -3.90
CA LEU A 51 3.07 0.25 -4.11
C LEU A 51 2.63 1.66 -3.72
N LEU A 52 3.50 2.37 -3.02
CA LEU A 52 3.37 3.80 -2.73
C LEU A 52 4.51 4.53 -3.42
N SER A 53 4.18 5.53 -4.22
CA SER A 53 5.17 6.39 -4.87
C SER A 53 4.94 7.84 -4.43
N ILE A 54 6.00 8.46 -3.96
CA ILE A 54 5.99 9.86 -3.51
C ILE A 54 7.06 10.62 -4.29
N ARG A 55 6.68 11.79 -4.81
CA ARG A 55 7.58 12.70 -5.54
C ARG A 55 8.72 13.18 -4.65
N PRO A 56 9.80 13.71 -5.24
CA PRO A 56 10.89 14.32 -4.49
C PRO A 56 10.39 15.35 -3.46
N GLY A 57 10.73 15.13 -2.17
CA GLY A 57 10.37 16.00 -1.06
C GLY A 57 8.92 15.90 -0.58
N GLY A 58 8.07 15.14 -1.28
CA GLY A 58 6.67 14.95 -0.89
C GLY A 58 6.53 14.15 0.42
N GLN A 59 5.36 14.26 1.04
CA GLN A 59 5.05 13.66 2.34
C GLN A 59 3.73 12.92 2.31
N LEU A 60 3.66 11.81 3.08
CA LEU A 60 2.40 11.25 3.53
C LEU A 60 2.10 11.81 4.92
N ALA A 61 0.86 12.31 5.10
CA ALA A 61 0.43 13.00 6.32
C ALA A 61 0.67 12.17 7.59
N CYS A 62 0.77 12.87 8.73
CA CYS A 62 0.95 12.28 10.05
C CYS A 62 -0.14 11.24 10.34
N HIS A 63 0.27 10.04 10.73
CA HIS A 63 -0.62 8.91 10.98
C HIS A 63 0.05 7.88 11.90
N TYR A 64 -0.74 6.93 12.37
CA TYR A 64 -0.24 5.69 12.98
C TYR A 64 -0.99 4.48 12.42
N HIS A 65 -0.40 3.30 12.60
CA HIS A 65 -0.98 2.04 12.20
C HIS A 65 -1.55 1.29 13.41
N THR A 66 -2.74 0.70 13.26
CA THR A 66 -3.34 -0.14 14.32
C THR A 66 -2.80 -1.57 14.32
N GLY A 67 -2.12 -1.98 13.26
CA GLY A 67 -1.44 -3.26 13.09
C GLY A 67 -0.04 -3.07 12.51
N PRO A 68 0.75 -4.14 12.36
CA PRO A 68 2.11 -4.05 11.83
C PRO A 68 2.14 -3.72 10.34
N VAL A 69 3.23 -3.06 9.91
CA VAL A 69 3.54 -2.81 8.51
C VAL A 69 4.88 -3.42 8.14
N HIS A 70 4.96 -3.98 6.95
CA HIS A 70 6.19 -4.42 6.33
C HIS A 70 6.40 -3.60 5.07
N ALA A 71 7.57 -3.00 4.93
CA ALA A 71 7.92 -2.19 3.77
C ALA A 71 9.22 -2.68 3.13
N PHE A 72 9.29 -2.61 1.80
CA PHE A 72 10.50 -2.86 1.04
C PHE A 72 10.69 -1.76 0.00
N THR A 73 11.77 -1.01 0.11
CA THR A 73 12.04 0.13 -0.77
C THR A 73 12.58 -0.35 -2.12
N LEU A 74 11.83 -0.06 -3.18
CA LEU A 74 12.15 -0.47 -4.55
C LEU A 74 12.98 0.57 -5.30
N LYS A 75 12.70 1.87 -5.07
CA LYS A 75 13.40 3.00 -5.72
C LYS A 75 13.50 4.18 -4.76
N GLY A 76 14.58 4.96 -4.86
CA GLY A 76 14.79 6.15 -4.06
C GLY A 76 15.02 5.88 -2.59
N SER A 77 14.59 6.80 -1.74
CA SER A 77 14.66 6.64 -0.30
C SER A 77 13.59 7.47 0.43
N TRP A 78 13.37 7.13 1.69
CA TRP A 78 12.41 7.80 2.57
C TRP A 78 12.79 7.62 4.03
N ARG A 79 12.20 8.44 4.89
CA ARG A 79 12.33 8.34 6.34
C ARG A 79 11.02 8.79 7.00
N TYR A 80 10.90 8.52 8.28
CA TYR A 80 9.99 9.24 9.15
C TYR A 80 10.67 10.49 9.70
N LEU A 81 9.93 11.61 9.80
CA LEU A 81 10.49 12.85 10.35
C LEU A 81 10.89 12.69 11.83
N GLU A 82 10.23 11.75 12.50
CA GLU A 82 10.39 11.43 13.93
C GLU A 82 11.60 10.52 14.20
N HIS A 83 12.28 10.02 13.14
CA HIS A 83 13.40 9.09 13.24
C HIS A 83 14.67 9.60 12.55
N ASP A 84 15.82 9.05 12.96
CA ASP A 84 17.15 9.35 12.41
C ASP A 84 17.63 8.36 11.34
N TRP A 85 16.89 7.27 11.09
CA TRP A 85 17.20 6.31 10.01
C TRP A 85 16.58 6.71 8.66
N THR A 86 17.15 6.19 7.59
CA THR A 86 16.64 6.33 6.23
C THR A 86 16.52 4.96 5.58
N SER A 87 15.37 4.66 4.97
CA SER A 87 15.15 3.48 4.14
C SER A 87 15.51 3.80 2.69
N ALA A 88 16.62 3.29 2.21
CA ALA A 88 17.04 3.41 0.82
C ALA A 88 16.62 2.18 0.00
N GLN A 89 16.81 2.24 -1.32
CA GLN A 89 16.54 1.11 -2.21
C GLN A 89 17.20 -0.18 -1.68
N GLY A 90 16.41 -1.27 -1.63
CA GLY A 90 16.83 -2.57 -1.11
C GLY A 90 16.66 -2.73 0.41
N THR A 91 16.21 -1.72 1.13
CA THR A 91 15.99 -1.79 2.58
C THR A 91 14.62 -2.35 2.91
N PHE A 92 14.57 -3.26 3.88
CA PHE A 92 13.36 -3.73 4.54
C PHE A 92 13.12 -2.94 5.84
N VAL A 93 11.86 -2.55 6.07
CA VAL A 93 11.43 -1.89 7.30
C VAL A 93 10.26 -2.67 7.89
N TYR A 94 10.29 -2.89 9.20
CA TYR A 94 9.16 -3.36 9.98
C TYR A 94 8.69 -2.23 10.91
N GLU A 95 7.41 -1.92 10.88
CA GLU A 95 6.80 -0.88 11.71
C GLU A 95 5.87 -1.55 12.73
N PRO A 96 6.15 -1.41 14.03
CA PRO A 96 5.22 -1.87 15.06
C PRO A 96 3.96 -0.99 15.08
N PRO A 97 2.82 -1.51 15.54
CA PRO A 97 1.61 -0.71 15.66
C PRO A 97 1.72 0.38 16.72
N GLY A 98 0.99 1.48 16.52
CA GLY A 98 0.77 2.53 17.52
C GLY A 98 1.75 3.70 17.48
N GLU A 99 2.79 3.64 16.68
CA GLU A 99 3.72 4.76 16.54
C GLU A 99 3.17 5.82 15.58
N ILE A 100 3.20 7.09 16.02
CA ILE A 100 2.76 8.24 15.21
C ILE A 100 3.96 8.78 14.44
N HIS A 101 3.81 8.88 13.13
CA HIS A 101 4.89 9.31 12.26
C HIS A 101 4.41 10.00 10.97
N THR A 102 5.35 10.74 10.35
CA THR A 102 5.16 11.44 9.08
C THR A 102 6.20 10.94 8.09
N LEU A 103 5.76 10.28 7.01
CA LEU A 103 6.66 9.78 5.98
C LEU A 103 7.08 10.92 5.05
N GLN A 104 8.39 11.06 4.83
CA GLN A 104 8.97 11.99 3.88
C GLN A 104 9.85 11.26 2.87
N ALA A 105 9.59 11.47 1.59
CA ALA A 105 10.43 11.00 0.50
C ALA A 105 11.70 11.84 0.35
N ASP A 106 12.74 11.23 -0.19
CA ASP A 106 14.00 11.91 -0.52
C ASP A 106 13.75 13.16 -1.38
N PRO A 107 14.38 14.31 -1.04
CA PRO A 107 14.11 15.58 -1.72
C PRO A 107 14.59 15.64 -3.18
N LYS A 108 15.42 14.68 -3.64
CA LYS A 108 15.95 14.64 -5.02
C LYS A 108 15.36 13.48 -5.82
N ALA A 109 15.28 12.30 -5.22
CA ALA A 109 14.90 11.07 -5.91
C ALA A 109 13.43 10.68 -5.71
N GLY A 110 12.77 11.16 -4.64
CA GLY A 110 11.49 10.62 -4.24
C GLY A 110 11.59 9.17 -3.76
N MET A 111 10.48 8.44 -3.78
CA MET A 111 10.49 7.03 -3.43
C MET A 111 9.45 6.22 -4.20
N THR A 112 9.69 4.91 -4.32
CA THR A 112 8.68 3.88 -4.57
C THR A 112 8.95 2.71 -3.65
N THR A 113 7.96 2.37 -2.83
CA THR A 113 8.08 1.36 -1.77
C THR A 113 6.88 0.41 -1.82
N PHE A 114 7.14 -0.88 -1.71
CA PHE A 114 6.12 -1.90 -1.50
C PHE A 114 5.77 -1.97 -0.02
N PHE A 115 4.47 -1.90 0.29
CA PHE A 115 3.93 -2.00 1.64
C PHE A 115 2.97 -3.17 1.77
N VAL A 116 3.05 -3.86 2.91
CA VAL A 116 2.01 -4.76 3.42
C VAL A 116 1.56 -4.21 4.76
N THR A 117 0.30 -3.79 4.85
CA THR A 117 -0.28 -3.16 6.04
C THR A 117 -1.41 -4.02 6.58
N ARG A 118 -1.48 -4.18 7.89
CA ARG A 118 -2.60 -4.82 8.60
C ARG A 118 -3.34 -3.79 9.46
N GLY A 119 -4.66 -4.00 9.63
CA GLY A 119 -5.49 -3.11 10.44
C GLY A 119 -5.86 -1.82 9.69
N ALA A 120 -5.59 -0.67 10.28
CA ALA A 120 -5.95 0.62 9.73
C ALA A 120 -4.81 1.65 9.85
N LEU A 121 -4.80 2.63 8.94
CA LEU A 121 -4.11 3.90 9.11
C LEU A 121 -5.06 4.90 9.76
N ILE A 122 -4.62 5.53 10.82
CA ILE A 122 -5.35 6.59 11.50
C ILE A 122 -4.58 7.89 11.30
N TYR A 123 -5.14 8.80 10.53
CA TYR A 123 -4.57 10.13 10.31
C TYR A 123 -4.85 11.04 11.49
N THR A 124 -3.85 11.79 11.92
CA THR A 124 -3.97 12.70 13.06
C THR A 124 -3.58 14.12 12.68
N ASP A 125 -4.16 15.09 13.38
CA ASP A 125 -3.65 16.46 13.40
C ASP A 125 -2.44 16.60 14.34
N LYS A 126 -1.90 17.82 14.41
CA LYS A 126 -0.74 18.13 15.29
C LYS A 126 -1.04 18.00 16.79
N SER A 127 -2.31 17.97 17.17
CA SER A 127 -2.77 17.76 18.54
C SER A 127 -3.03 16.29 18.87
N GLY A 128 -2.86 15.39 17.90
CA GLY A 128 -3.11 13.95 18.02
C GLY A 128 -4.56 13.57 17.84
N HIS A 129 -5.48 14.48 17.46
CA HIS A 129 -6.86 14.14 17.18
C HIS A 129 -6.96 13.42 15.84
N GLN A 130 -7.79 12.38 15.80
CA GLN A 130 -8.08 11.67 14.57
C GLN A 130 -8.85 12.58 13.59
N ILE A 131 -8.31 12.70 12.35
CA ILE A 131 -8.92 13.48 11.27
C ILE A 131 -9.35 12.61 10.09
N GLY A 132 -8.97 11.34 10.08
CA GLY A 132 -9.33 10.38 9.05
C GLY A 132 -8.82 8.99 9.34
N TYR A 133 -9.30 8.02 8.57
CA TYR A 133 -8.77 6.66 8.63
C TYR A 133 -8.86 5.97 7.26
N GLU A 134 -8.05 4.96 7.08
CA GLU A 134 -8.11 4.03 5.96
C GLU A 134 -7.93 2.59 6.46
N ASP A 135 -8.70 1.68 5.91
CA ASP A 135 -8.57 0.24 6.09
C ASP A 135 -8.70 -0.48 4.73
N VAL A 136 -8.67 -1.81 4.72
CA VAL A 136 -8.80 -2.58 3.48
C VAL A 136 -10.09 -2.28 2.72
N PHE A 137 -11.20 -2.03 3.42
CA PHE A 137 -12.52 -1.80 2.81
C PHE A 137 -12.62 -0.41 2.20
N THR A 138 -12.13 0.61 2.88
CA THR A 138 -12.08 1.99 2.36
C THR A 138 -11.17 2.08 1.16
N ARG A 139 -10.03 1.37 1.17
CA ARG A 139 -9.10 1.29 0.04
C ARG A 139 -9.67 0.54 -1.14
N LEU A 140 -10.34 -0.60 -0.92
CA LEU A 140 -11.05 -1.32 -1.97
C LEU A 140 -12.16 -0.47 -2.61
N SER A 141 -12.96 0.23 -1.77
CA SER A 141 -14.00 1.14 -2.25
C SER A 141 -13.42 2.27 -3.11
N ARG A 142 -12.29 2.88 -2.69
CA ARG A 142 -11.58 3.88 -3.47
C ARG A 142 -11.10 3.32 -4.81
N PHE A 143 -10.54 2.12 -4.82
CA PHE A 143 -10.05 1.50 -6.05
C PHE A 143 -11.19 1.20 -7.03
N ARG A 144 -12.30 0.64 -6.57
CA ARG A 144 -13.49 0.41 -7.41
C ARG A 144 -14.03 1.70 -8.02
N ARG A 145 -14.09 2.77 -7.25
CA ARG A 145 -14.47 4.09 -7.75
C ARG A 145 -13.49 4.59 -8.81
N HIS A 146 -12.19 4.48 -8.56
CA HIS A 146 -11.13 4.85 -9.51
C HIS A 146 -11.25 4.07 -10.83
N LEU A 147 -11.52 2.76 -10.79
CA LEU A 147 -11.74 1.96 -12.00
C LEU A 147 -12.95 2.47 -12.79
N ALA A 148 -14.07 2.76 -12.12
CA ALA A 148 -15.27 3.29 -12.76
C ALA A 148 -15.05 4.67 -13.40
N GLU A 149 -14.40 5.60 -12.69
CA GLU A 149 -14.09 6.94 -13.16
C GLU A 149 -13.16 6.95 -14.40
N ASN A 150 -12.31 5.91 -14.52
CA ASN A 150 -11.37 5.75 -15.65
C ASN A 150 -11.85 4.75 -16.71
N SER A 151 -13.11 4.29 -16.64
CA SER A 151 -13.69 3.31 -17.59
C SER A 151 -12.86 2.02 -17.69
N LEU A 152 -12.31 1.56 -16.56
CA LEU A 152 -11.56 0.32 -16.46
C LEU A 152 -12.47 -0.84 -16.02
N ASP A 153 -12.07 -2.07 -16.36
CA ASP A 153 -12.81 -3.29 -16.01
C ASP A 153 -12.92 -3.46 -14.47
N PRO A 154 -14.13 -3.48 -13.90
CA PRO A 154 -14.33 -3.68 -12.46
C PRO A 154 -13.80 -5.02 -11.94
N ALA A 155 -13.73 -6.04 -12.79
CA ALA A 155 -13.18 -7.36 -12.45
C ALA A 155 -11.69 -7.29 -12.02
N ILE A 156 -10.99 -6.20 -12.32
CA ILE A 156 -9.62 -5.98 -11.84
C ILE A 156 -9.59 -5.98 -10.31
N ALA A 157 -10.51 -5.23 -9.66
CA ALA A 157 -10.58 -5.19 -8.20
C ALA A 157 -10.98 -6.55 -7.62
N ASP A 158 -11.94 -7.24 -8.25
CA ASP A 158 -12.45 -8.52 -7.75
C ASP A 158 -11.36 -9.62 -7.73
N ARG A 159 -10.47 -9.62 -8.72
CA ARG A 159 -9.31 -10.54 -8.75
C ARG A 159 -8.30 -10.30 -7.62
N MET A 160 -8.26 -9.09 -7.05
CA MET A 160 -7.33 -8.71 -5.98
C MET A 160 -7.87 -9.00 -4.57
N ILE A 161 -9.12 -9.45 -4.42
CA ILE A 161 -9.75 -9.71 -3.11
C ILE A 161 -9.37 -11.12 -2.61
N ARG A 162 -9.08 -11.22 -1.28
CA ARG A 162 -8.86 -12.47 -0.55
C ARG A 162 -9.62 -12.46 0.78
#